data_1a89fd31c2983f8769ceb83700848011
#
_entry.id   1a89fd31c2983f8769ceb83700848011
#
_cell.length_a   1.000
_cell.length_b   1.000
_cell.length_c   1.000
_cell.angle_alpha   90.00
_cell.angle_beta   90.00
_cell.angle_gamma   90.00
#
_symmetry.space_group_name_H-M   'P 1'
#
loop_
_entity.id
_entity.type
_entity.pdbx_description
1 polymer ?
#
loop_
_entity_poly.entity_id
_entity_poly.type
_entity_poly.pdbx_seq_one_letter_code
_entity_poly.pdbx_strand_id
1 'polypeptide(L)'
;MKTQYINTDGNTAVANIAYGFSEVAAIYPITPSSDMGERADGWSAEGRKNIFGERVDVVQMQSEGGAAGAIHGHLTGAAMSTTFTAYQGLMLMVPNMFKIAGEMIPTVFHVSARSLACQALSIFGDHSDVMATRGTGFAMLSSANVQEA
;
A
#
# COMPACT_ATOMS: atom_id res chain seq x y z
N MET A 1 15.80 -21.96 -12.47
CA MET A 1 16.01 -21.01 -11.33
C MET A 1 16.21 -21.81 -10.06
N LYS A 2 17.16 -21.46 -9.21
CA LYS A 2 17.26 -22.05 -7.87
C LYS A 2 16.25 -21.34 -6.98
N THR A 3 15.39 -22.11 -6.30
CA THR A 3 14.50 -21.59 -5.27
C THR A 3 15.34 -21.07 -4.11
N GLN A 4 15.11 -19.83 -3.72
CA GLN A 4 15.75 -19.21 -2.57
C GLN A 4 14.71 -19.02 -1.46
N TYR A 5 15.05 -19.45 -0.25
CA TYR A 5 14.22 -19.24 0.92
C TYR A 5 14.82 -18.11 1.77
N ILE A 6 13.98 -17.21 2.20
CA ILE A 6 14.33 -16.11 3.12
C ILE A 6 13.43 -16.16 4.35
N ASN A 7 13.95 -15.72 5.48
CA ASN A 7 13.15 -15.48 6.67
C ASN A 7 12.83 -13.99 6.73
N THR A 8 11.53 -13.65 6.70
CA THR A 8 11.09 -12.26 6.64
C THR A 8 9.71 -12.09 7.29
N ASP A 9 9.32 -10.86 7.53
CA ASP A 9 7.99 -10.48 8.00
C ASP A 9 7.04 -10.17 6.84
N GLY A 10 5.72 -10.04 7.14
CA GLY A 10 4.70 -9.78 6.14
C GLY A 10 4.87 -8.43 5.44
N ASN A 11 5.19 -7.36 6.17
CA ASN A 11 5.40 -6.04 5.58
C ASN A 11 6.55 -6.04 4.56
N THR A 12 7.65 -6.70 4.89
CA THR A 12 8.79 -6.84 3.98
C THR A 12 8.43 -7.65 2.73
N ALA A 13 7.68 -8.75 2.88
CA ALA A 13 7.25 -9.57 1.77
C ALA A 13 6.34 -8.77 0.82
N VAL A 14 5.33 -8.11 1.36
CA VAL A 14 4.40 -7.24 0.61
C VAL A 14 5.15 -6.12 -0.09
N ALA A 15 5.98 -5.37 0.63
CA ALA A 15 6.75 -4.27 0.05
C ALA A 15 7.65 -4.72 -1.10
N ASN A 16 8.24 -5.91 -0.99
CA ASN A 16 9.11 -6.47 -2.03
C ASN A 16 8.36 -6.70 -3.35
N ILE A 17 7.15 -7.24 -3.27
CA ILE A 17 6.31 -7.48 -4.45
C ILE A 17 5.74 -6.16 -4.97
N ALA A 18 5.19 -5.33 -4.09
CA ALA A 18 4.64 -4.02 -4.43
C ALA A 18 5.67 -3.15 -5.17
N TYR A 19 6.90 -3.10 -4.67
CA TYR A 19 8.01 -2.39 -5.32
C TYR A 19 8.28 -2.92 -6.73
N GLY A 20 8.29 -4.24 -6.88
CA GLY A 20 8.55 -4.88 -8.18
C GLY A 20 7.54 -4.50 -9.25
N PHE A 21 6.27 -4.32 -8.88
CA PHE A 21 5.18 -4.06 -9.81
C PHE A 21 4.73 -2.59 -9.89
N SER A 22 5.43 -1.67 -9.23
CA SER A 22 5.06 -0.25 -9.22
C SER A 22 6.10 0.61 -9.90
N GLU A 23 5.66 1.70 -10.52
CA GLU A 23 6.49 2.80 -11.02
C GLU A 23 6.53 3.94 -9.99
N VAL A 24 5.42 4.13 -9.27
CA VAL A 24 5.28 5.16 -8.24
C VAL A 24 4.70 4.56 -6.96
N ALA A 25 5.25 4.96 -5.82
CA ALA A 25 4.66 4.71 -4.51
C ALA A 25 4.42 6.05 -3.80
N ALA A 26 3.16 6.45 -3.65
CA ALA A 26 2.83 7.64 -2.87
C ALA A 26 2.50 7.22 -1.43
N ILE A 27 3.27 7.72 -0.48
CA ILE A 27 3.23 7.26 0.91
C ILE A 27 2.95 8.39 1.90
N TYR A 28 2.28 8.04 2.97
CA TYR A 28 2.26 8.80 4.22
C TYR A 28 2.32 7.80 5.37
N PRO A 29 3.47 7.71 6.08
CA PRO A 29 3.72 6.63 7.02
C PRO A 29 2.71 6.57 8.16
N ILE A 30 2.20 5.37 8.43
CA ILE A 30 1.33 5.08 9.56
C ILE A 30 1.61 3.67 10.09
N THR A 31 1.71 3.52 11.42
CA THR A 31 1.90 2.22 12.07
C THR A 31 0.66 1.34 11.91
N PRO A 32 0.79 0.03 11.55
CA PRO A 32 2.03 -0.74 11.37
C PRO A 32 2.55 -0.82 9.93
N SER A 33 2.00 -0.08 8.98
CA SER A 33 2.39 -0.14 7.57
C SER A 33 3.63 0.69 7.20
N SER A 34 4.16 1.51 8.12
CA SER A 34 5.32 2.38 7.88
C SER A 34 6.52 1.64 7.29
N ASP A 35 6.81 0.45 7.80
CA ASP A 35 7.95 -0.36 7.36
C ASP A 35 7.90 -0.68 5.86
N MET A 36 6.71 -0.84 5.27
CA MET A 36 6.57 -1.08 3.83
C MET A 36 7.05 0.12 3.03
N GLY A 37 6.62 1.32 3.43
CA GLY A 37 7.03 2.58 2.79
C GLY A 37 8.52 2.85 2.94
N GLU A 38 9.06 2.67 4.16
CA GLU A 38 10.48 2.86 4.45
C GLU A 38 11.37 1.91 3.65
N ARG A 39 10.95 0.65 3.47
CA ARG A 39 11.67 -0.32 2.63
C ARG A 39 11.63 0.08 1.17
N ALA A 40 10.48 0.48 0.66
CA ALA A 40 10.35 0.93 -0.72
C ALA A 40 11.25 2.15 -0.99
N ASP A 41 11.29 3.10 -0.08
CA ASP A 41 12.14 4.28 -0.17
C ASP A 41 13.63 3.91 -0.13
N GLY A 42 14.03 3.04 0.82
CA GLY A 42 15.40 2.53 0.91
C GLY A 42 15.86 1.85 -0.38
N TRP A 43 15.04 0.93 -0.92
CA TRP A 43 15.37 0.26 -2.19
C TRP A 43 15.42 1.21 -3.37
N SER A 44 14.56 2.23 -3.39
CA SER A 44 14.62 3.29 -4.39
C SER A 44 15.94 4.08 -4.30
N ALA A 45 16.34 4.46 -3.08
CA ALA A 45 17.61 5.17 -2.84
C ALA A 45 18.83 4.32 -3.23
N GLU A 46 18.77 3.00 -3.05
CA GLU A 46 19.80 2.05 -3.47
C GLU A 46 19.84 1.82 -4.99
N GLY A 47 18.86 2.34 -5.72
CA GLY A 47 18.78 2.20 -7.19
C GLY A 47 18.20 0.86 -7.64
N ARG A 48 17.49 0.13 -6.75
CA ARG A 48 16.81 -1.11 -7.12
C ARG A 48 15.81 -0.86 -8.25
N LYS A 49 15.78 -1.75 -9.22
CA LYS A 49 14.86 -1.66 -10.36
C LYS A 49 13.62 -2.52 -10.14
N ASN A 50 12.48 -2.02 -10.63
CA ASN A 50 11.23 -2.75 -10.76
C ASN A 50 11.26 -3.69 -11.98
N ILE A 51 10.14 -4.38 -12.26
CA ILE A 51 10.04 -5.30 -13.42
C ILE A 51 10.09 -4.57 -14.77
N PHE A 52 9.87 -3.27 -14.80
CA PHE A 52 9.96 -2.44 -16.01
C PHE A 52 11.38 -1.95 -16.27
N GLY A 53 12.33 -2.25 -15.38
CA GLY A 53 13.72 -1.84 -15.50
C GLY A 53 14.02 -0.45 -14.97
N GLU A 54 13.06 0.18 -14.31
CA GLU A 54 13.14 1.53 -13.75
C GLU A 54 13.16 1.51 -12.21
N ARG A 55 13.65 2.57 -11.61
CA ARG A 55 13.58 2.80 -10.18
C ARG A 55 12.17 3.29 -9.82
N VAL A 56 11.60 2.78 -8.75
CA VAL A 56 10.30 3.28 -8.26
C VAL A 56 10.48 4.70 -7.72
N ASP A 57 9.62 5.59 -8.15
CA ASP A 57 9.56 6.95 -7.59
C ASP A 57 8.73 6.92 -6.30
N VAL A 58 9.38 7.11 -5.16
CA VAL A 58 8.73 7.09 -3.85
C VAL A 58 8.50 8.51 -3.39
N VAL A 59 7.24 8.91 -3.31
CA VAL A 59 6.84 10.27 -2.98
C VAL A 59 6.16 10.30 -1.60
N GLN A 60 6.77 10.98 -0.65
CA GLN A 60 6.16 11.23 0.64
C GLN A 60 5.19 12.41 0.54
N MET A 61 3.94 12.14 0.87
CA MET A 61 2.85 13.12 0.85
C MET A 61 2.65 13.75 2.23
N GLN A 62 1.67 14.64 2.35
CA GLN A 62 1.36 15.38 3.59
C GLN A 62 0.13 14.83 4.33
N SER A 63 -0.53 13.86 3.74
CA SER A 63 -1.65 13.12 4.32
C SER A 63 -1.94 11.88 3.49
N GLU A 64 -2.65 10.93 4.06
CA GLU A 64 -3.10 9.73 3.35
C GLU A 64 -4.09 10.09 2.23
N GLY A 65 -4.97 11.04 2.45
CA GLY A 65 -5.86 11.56 1.39
C GLY A 65 -5.07 12.17 0.23
N GLY A 66 -3.98 12.88 0.54
CA GLY A 66 -3.04 13.40 -0.46
C GLY A 66 -2.34 12.28 -1.21
N ALA A 67 -1.88 11.23 -0.51
CA ALA A 67 -1.28 10.05 -1.13
C ALA A 67 -2.25 9.36 -2.10
N ALA A 68 -3.50 9.14 -1.68
CA ALA A 68 -4.52 8.56 -2.54
C ALA A 68 -4.85 9.43 -3.77
N GLY A 69 -4.85 10.76 -3.61
CA GLY A 69 -5.02 11.70 -4.72
C GLY A 69 -3.86 11.65 -5.70
N ALA A 70 -2.62 11.57 -5.21
CA ALA A 70 -1.43 11.41 -6.05
C ALA A 70 -1.47 10.08 -6.81
N ILE A 71 -1.81 8.96 -6.14
CA ILE A 71 -2.01 7.66 -6.78
C ILE A 71 -3.05 7.77 -7.91
N HIS A 72 -4.21 8.35 -7.65
CA HIS A 72 -5.23 8.54 -8.67
C HIS A 72 -4.69 9.32 -9.89
N GLY A 73 -3.95 10.41 -9.65
CA GLY A 73 -3.33 11.20 -10.72
C GLY A 73 -2.31 10.40 -11.55
N HIS A 74 -1.44 9.64 -10.89
CA HIS A 74 -0.45 8.79 -11.59
C HIS A 74 -1.13 7.68 -12.39
N LEU A 75 -2.14 7.03 -11.83
CA LEU A 75 -2.91 5.98 -12.52
C LEU A 75 -3.61 6.50 -13.76
N THR A 76 -4.20 7.70 -13.72
CA THR A 76 -4.79 8.33 -14.91
C THR A 76 -3.74 8.71 -15.94
N GLY A 77 -2.50 8.92 -15.54
CA GLY A 77 -1.32 9.07 -16.40
C GLY A 77 -0.71 7.75 -16.89
N ALA A 78 -1.39 6.61 -16.63
CA ALA A 78 -0.95 5.26 -16.98
C ALA A 78 0.32 4.76 -16.27
N ALA A 79 0.70 5.35 -15.13
CA ALA A 79 1.78 4.85 -14.29
C ALA A 79 1.25 3.88 -13.23
N MET A 80 1.81 2.66 -13.16
CA MET A 80 1.48 1.68 -12.13
C MET A 80 1.89 2.21 -10.76
N SER A 81 0.89 2.45 -9.91
CA SER A 81 1.07 3.16 -8.65
C SER A 81 0.48 2.42 -7.47
N THR A 82 1.13 2.54 -6.32
CA THR A 82 0.72 1.88 -5.08
C THR A 82 0.85 2.78 -3.86
N THR A 83 0.27 2.34 -2.74
CA THR A 83 0.43 2.97 -1.43
C THR A 83 0.40 1.93 -0.31
N PHE A 84 0.92 2.32 0.85
CA PHE A 84 0.97 1.52 2.06
C PHE A 84 0.28 2.28 3.19
N THR A 85 -0.72 1.68 3.81
CA THR A 85 -1.54 2.38 4.80
C THR A 85 -2.13 1.43 5.85
N ALA A 86 -2.83 2.01 6.81
CA ALA A 86 -3.56 1.31 7.88
C ALA A 86 -4.57 2.24 8.52
N TYR A 87 -5.52 1.69 9.28
CA TYR A 87 -6.29 2.43 10.26
C TYR A 87 -7.04 3.63 9.65
N GLN A 88 -7.01 4.79 10.31
CA GLN A 88 -7.67 6.01 9.82
C GLN A 88 -7.04 6.55 8.53
N GLY A 89 -5.78 6.21 8.25
CA GLY A 89 -5.16 6.55 6.98
C GLY A 89 -5.92 5.94 5.80
N LEU A 90 -6.32 4.67 5.92
CA LEU A 90 -7.17 4.03 4.92
C LEU A 90 -8.54 4.72 4.80
N MET A 91 -9.11 5.19 5.91
CA MET A 91 -10.38 5.93 5.89
C MET A 91 -10.27 7.26 5.13
N LEU A 92 -9.15 7.95 5.25
CA LEU A 92 -8.89 9.20 4.52
C LEU A 92 -8.70 8.97 3.01
N MET A 93 -8.39 7.75 2.59
CA MET A 93 -8.25 7.38 1.17
C MET A 93 -9.58 7.01 0.50
N VAL A 94 -10.63 6.70 1.27
CA VAL A 94 -11.93 6.20 0.78
C VAL A 94 -12.53 7.03 -0.36
N PRO A 95 -12.55 8.38 -0.33
CA PRO A 95 -13.10 9.16 -1.43
C PRO A 95 -12.40 8.93 -2.77
N ASN A 96 -11.08 8.75 -2.76
CA ASN A 96 -10.32 8.42 -3.96
C ASN A 96 -10.48 6.95 -4.37
N MET A 97 -10.63 6.04 -3.40
CA MET A 97 -10.91 4.63 -3.71
C MET A 97 -12.21 4.49 -4.52
N PHE A 98 -13.28 5.19 -4.16
CA PHE A 98 -14.51 5.19 -4.97
C PHE A 98 -14.29 5.65 -6.41
N LYS A 99 -13.47 6.69 -6.61
CA LYS A 99 -13.15 7.21 -7.94
C LYS A 99 -12.36 6.19 -8.76
N ILE A 100 -11.26 5.69 -8.19
CA ILE A 100 -10.38 4.71 -8.85
C ILE A 100 -11.17 3.46 -9.23
N ALA A 101 -12.01 2.94 -8.32
CA ALA A 101 -12.86 1.78 -8.59
C ALA A 101 -13.90 2.08 -9.67
N GLY A 102 -14.55 3.24 -9.63
CA GLY A 102 -15.53 3.66 -10.63
C GLY A 102 -14.94 3.85 -12.02
N GLU A 103 -13.69 4.23 -12.12
CA GLU A 103 -12.92 4.38 -13.35
C GLU A 103 -12.29 3.05 -13.81
N MET A 104 -12.39 1.99 -13.00
CA MET A 104 -11.81 0.66 -13.25
C MET A 104 -10.29 0.69 -13.52
N ILE A 105 -9.57 1.59 -12.88
CA ILE A 105 -8.13 1.72 -13.02
C ILE A 105 -7.42 0.72 -12.09
N PRO A 106 -6.51 -0.13 -12.60
CA PRO A 106 -5.87 -1.16 -11.79
C PRO A 106 -4.84 -0.57 -10.81
N THR A 107 -4.99 -0.90 -9.54
CA THR A 107 -4.03 -0.58 -8.48
C THR A 107 -4.20 -1.50 -7.29
N VAL A 108 -3.19 -1.56 -6.43
CA VAL A 108 -3.25 -2.26 -5.15
C VAL A 108 -2.90 -1.30 -4.03
N PHE A 109 -3.76 -1.22 -3.03
CA PHE A 109 -3.49 -0.56 -1.76
C PHE A 109 -3.10 -1.63 -0.75
N HIS A 110 -1.90 -1.55 -0.21
CA HIS A 110 -1.40 -2.52 0.76
C HIS A 110 -1.71 -2.06 2.18
N VAL A 111 -2.39 -2.89 2.93
CA VAL A 111 -2.90 -2.54 4.26
C VAL A 111 -2.39 -3.50 5.31
N SER A 112 -1.63 -2.99 6.27
CA SER A 112 -1.37 -3.70 7.52
C SER A 112 -2.51 -3.40 8.48
N ALA A 113 -3.58 -4.22 8.39
CA ALA A 113 -4.87 -3.97 9.01
C ALA A 113 -4.76 -3.72 10.53
N ARG A 114 -5.39 -2.66 10.99
CA ARG A 114 -5.34 -2.18 12.38
C ARG A 114 -6.72 -1.75 12.85
N SER A 115 -7.00 -2.01 14.14
CA SER A 115 -8.26 -1.65 14.78
C SER A 115 -8.57 -0.16 14.67
N LEU A 116 -9.75 0.19 14.13
CA LEU A 116 -10.22 1.58 14.14
C LEU A 116 -10.54 2.01 15.58
N ALA A 117 -10.07 3.21 15.96
CA ALA A 117 -10.37 3.77 17.26
C ALA A 117 -11.85 4.19 17.32
N CYS A 118 -12.61 3.51 18.18
CA CYS A 118 -13.97 3.92 18.52
C CYS A 118 -14.02 4.65 19.87
N GLN A 119 -13.28 4.14 20.85
CA GLN A 119 -13.22 4.68 22.22
C GLN A 119 -11.80 4.92 22.71
N ALA A 120 -10.84 4.13 22.21
CA ALA A 120 -9.43 4.25 22.56
C ALA A 120 -8.55 3.89 21.36
N LEU A 121 -7.36 4.48 21.30
CA LEU A 121 -6.35 4.15 20.33
C LEU A 121 -5.83 2.73 20.55
N SER A 122 -5.75 1.94 19.47
CA SER A 122 -5.15 0.61 19.46
C SER A 122 -4.21 0.48 18.28
N ILE A 123 -3.09 -0.23 18.48
CA ILE A 123 -2.14 -0.58 17.41
C ILE A 123 -2.23 -2.07 17.01
N PHE A 124 -3.10 -2.81 17.67
CA PHE A 124 -3.27 -4.25 17.41
C PHE A 124 -3.96 -4.50 16.07
N GLY A 125 -3.58 -5.63 15.45
CA GLY A 125 -4.19 -6.10 14.23
C GLY A 125 -5.69 -6.38 14.40
N ASP A 126 -6.49 -5.87 13.46
CA ASP A 126 -7.94 -6.02 13.44
C ASP A 126 -8.43 -5.73 12.01
N HIS A 127 -9.61 -6.22 11.65
CA HIS A 127 -10.16 -6.07 10.30
C HIS A 127 -11.09 -4.86 10.15
N SER A 128 -11.30 -4.07 11.19
CA SER A 128 -12.28 -2.99 11.17
C SER A 128 -11.99 -1.92 10.13
N ASP A 129 -10.72 -1.58 9.90
CA ASP A 129 -10.33 -0.60 8.88
C ASP A 129 -10.63 -1.10 7.46
N VAL A 130 -10.20 -2.29 7.08
CA VAL A 130 -10.47 -2.86 5.75
C VAL A 130 -11.96 -3.14 5.55
N MET A 131 -12.66 -3.61 6.57
CA MET A 131 -14.10 -3.85 6.50
C MET A 131 -14.90 -2.57 6.31
N ALA A 132 -14.41 -1.43 6.82
CA ALA A 132 -15.05 -0.13 6.60
C ALA A 132 -14.96 0.33 5.12
N THR A 133 -13.99 -0.17 4.35
CA THR A 133 -13.83 0.17 2.93
C THR A 133 -14.55 -0.76 1.95
N ARG A 134 -15.23 -1.80 2.44
CA ARG A 134 -15.88 -2.82 1.58
C ARG A 134 -16.86 -2.27 0.54
N GLY A 135 -17.40 -1.07 0.78
CA GLY A 135 -18.34 -0.42 -0.13
C GLY A 135 -17.69 0.35 -1.28
N THR A 136 -16.36 0.49 -1.30
CA THR A 136 -15.65 1.36 -2.27
C THR A 136 -15.57 0.78 -3.69
N GLY A 137 -15.81 -0.52 -3.85
CA GLY A 137 -15.63 -1.23 -5.12
C GLY A 137 -14.27 -1.90 -5.28
N PHE A 138 -13.34 -1.69 -4.36
CA PHE A 138 -12.09 -2.46 -4.32
C PHE A 138 -12.36 -3.91 -3.91
N ALA A 139 -11.70 -4.85 -4.58
CA ALA A 139 -11.61 -6.22 -4.11
C ALA A 139 -10.73 -6.27 -2.85
N MET A 140 -11.11 -7.13 -1.90
CA MET A 140 -10.31 -7.35 -0.68
C MET A 140 -9.67 -8.73 -0.74
N LEU A 141 -8.36 -8.76 -0.58
CA LEU A 141 -7.58 -9.98 -0.41
C LEU A 141 -6.93 -9.95 0.99
N SER A 142 -7.00 -11.06 1.68
CA SER A 142 -6.39 -11.21 3.01
C SER A 142 -5.44 -12.39 3.00
N SER A 143 -4.19 -12.16 3.37
CA SER A 143 -3.17 -13.19 3.53
C SER A 143 -3.14 -13.71 4.97
N ALA A 144 -3.02 -15.02 5.15
CA ALA A 144 -2.94 -15.66 6.45
C ALA A 144 -1.49 -15.89 6.92
N ASN A 145 -0.53 -15.78 6.03
CA ASN A 145 0.89 -16.00 6.32
C ASN A 145 1.77 -15.23 5.32
N VAL A 146 3.08 -15.18 5.61
CA VAL A 146 4.07 -14.44 4.81
C VAL A 146 4.20 -14.94 3.37
N GLN A 147 3.94 -16.23 3.13
CA GLN A 147 4.01 -16.80 1.78
C GLN A 147 2.82 -16.39 0.91
N GLU A 148 1.69 -16.06 1.52
CA GLU A 148 0.49 -15.58 0.84
C GLU A 148 0.52 -14.05 0.62
N ALA A 149 1.26 -13.35 1.47
CA ALA A 149 1.44 -11.90 1.40
C ALA A 149 2.43 -11.52 0.27
#